data_1d85a749e63101b171869c605d0c99bd
#
_entry.id   1d85a749e63101b171869c605d0c99bd
#
_cell.length_a   1.000
_cell.length_b   1.000
_cell.length_c   1.000
_cell.angle_alpha   90.00
_cell.angle_beta   90.00
_cell.angle_gamma   90.00
#
_symmetry.space_group_name_H-M   'P 1'
#
loop_
_entity.id
_entity.type
_entity.pdbx_description
1 polymer ?
#
loop_
_entity_poly.entity_id
_entity_poly.type
_entity_poly.pdbx_seq_one_letter_code
_entity_poly.pdbx_strand_id
1 'polypeptide(L)'
;MAGNPEVDKAFSNAMRWRQEADQLREILLECGLTEELKWGNPCYAHDGRNICIIQRMKDFLALLFFKGALLRDPDGVLERQGPNSRAGFRMRFTSGEDVARMAERIKAYTREAIEVEQAGLLDGKGFHDR
;
A
#
# COMPACT_ATOMS: atom_id res chain seq x y z
N MET A 1 0.31 -19.70 -3.02
CA MET A 1 -0.59 -18.63 -2.60
C MET A 1 0.02 -17.81 -1.51
N ALA A 2 -0.05 -16.51 -1.67
CA ALA A 2 0.54 -15.60 -0.70
C ALA A 2 -0.43 -15.15 0.38
N GLY A 3 -1.67 -15.60 0.32
CA GLY A 3 -2.68 -15.19 1.27
C GLY A 3 -2.40 -15.67 2.68
N ASN A 4 -2.85 -14.93 3.65
CA ASN A 4 -2.61 -15.17 5.06
C ASN A 4 -3.94 -15.40 5.78
N PRO A 5 -4.10 -16.51 6.51
CA PRO A 5 -5.39 -16.80 7.19
C PRO A 5 -5.85 -15.72 8.15
N GLU A 6 -4.93 -15.07 8.87
CA GLU A 6 -5.29 -13.97 9.75
C GLU A 6 -5.83 -12.78 8.97
N VAL A 7 -5.24 -12.53 7.81
CA VAL A 7 -5.71 -11.45 6.94
C VAL A 7 -7.05 -11.83 6.32
N ASP A 8 -7.23 -13.10 5.92
CA ASP A 8 -8.52 -13.58 5.43
C ASP A 8 -9.63 -13.26 6.44
N LYS A 9 -9.37 -13.55 7.71
CA LYS A 9 -10.34 -13.32 8.74
C LYS A 9 -10.63 -11.83 8.92
N ALA A 10 -9.59 -11.02 8.87
CA ALA A 10 -9.75 -9.57 8.99
C ALA A 10 -10.60 -9.02 7.84
N PHE A 11 -10.39 -9.51 6.63
CA PHE A 11 -11.19 -9.06 5.49
C PHE A 11 -12.63 -9.53 5.62
N SER A 12 -12.86 -10.76 6.09
CA SER A 12 -14.20 -11.31 6.26
C SER A 12 -15.00 -10.56 7.30
N ASN A 13 -14.34 -10.07 8.33
CA ASN A 13 -14.99 -9.36 9.43
C ASN A 13 -15.11 -7.87 9.21
N ALA A 14 -14.45 -7.34 8.19
CA ALA A 14 -14.46 -5.91 7.93
C ALA A 14 -15.81 -5.48 7.39
N MET A 15 -16.35 -4.39 7.94
CA MET A 15 -17.62 -3.84 7.49
C MET A 15 -17.41 -2.71 6.48
N ARG A 16 -16.32 -1.96 6.64
CA ARG A 16 -16.07 -0.77 5.84
C ARG A 16 -15.13 -1.08 4.69
N TRP A 17 -15.50 -0.62 3.49
CA TRP A 17 -14.66 -0.74 2.28
C TRP A 17 -14.31 -2.19 1.95
N ARG A 18 -15.23 -3.10 2.21
CA ARG A 18 -14.95 -4.53 2.06
C ARG A 18 -14.62 -4.92 0.63
N GLN A 19 -15.48 -4.52 -0.30
CA GLN A 19 -15.30 -4.88 -1.69
C GLN A 19 -14.06 -4.23 -2.29
N GLU A 20 -13.89 -2.95 -1.99
CA GLU A 20 -12.76 -2.19 -2.50
C GLU A 20 -11.44 -2.71 -1.97
N ALA A 21 -11.42 -3.08 -0.70
CA ALA A 21 -10.21 -3.65 -0.09
C ALA A 21 -9.89 -5.02 -0.67
N ASP A 22 -10.91 -5.84 -0.96
CA ASP A 22 -10.70 -7.13 -1.61
C ASP A 22 -10.06 -6.94 -2.98
N GLN A 23 -10.49 -5.94 -3.73
CA GLN A 23 -9.90 -5.63 -5.03
C GLN A 23 -8.44 -5.24 -4.91
N LEU A 24 -8.12 -4.37 -3.95
CA LEU A 24 -6.73 -3.99 -3.70
C LEU A 24 -5.89 -5.20 -3.32
N ARG A 25 -6.43 -6.04 -2.45
CA ARG A 25 -5.73 -7.24 -2.01
C ARG A 25 -5.30 -8.10 -3.19
N GLU A 26 -6.22 -8.33 -4.12
CA GLU A 26 -5.93 -9.15 -5.29
C GLU A 26 -4.79 -8.57 -6.11
N ILE A 27 -4.84 -7.26 -6.34
CA ILE A 27 -3.82 -6.59 -7.13
C ILE A 27 -2.45 -6.74 -6.46
N LEU A 28 -2.39 -6.54 -5.15
CA LEU A 28 -1.13 -6.58 -4.42
C LEU A 28 -0.55 -8.00 -4.38
N LEU A 29 -1.40 -9.00 -4.21
CA LEU A 29 -0.94 -10.38 -4.24
C LEU A 29 -0.44 -10.77 -5.63
N GLU A 30 -1.04 -10.23 -6.68
CA GLU A 30 -0.57 -10.45 -8.04
C GLU A 30 0.82 -9.86 -8.26
N CYS A 31 1.18 -8.83 -7.49
CA CYS A 31 2.51 -8.25 -7.58
C CYS A 31 3.57 -9.09 -6.88
N GLY A 32 3.18 -10.22 -6.32
CA GLY A 32 4.12 -11.11 -5.66
C GLY A 32 4.44 -10.75 -4.23
N LEU A 33 3.63 -9.89 -3.63
CA LEU A 33 3.84 -9.52 -2.23
C LEU A 33 3.24 -10.56 -1.30
N THR A 34 3.83 -10.69 -0.10
CA THR A 34 3.25 -11.48 0.96
C THR A 34 2.47 -10.57 1.88
N GLU A 35 1.47 -11.11 2.56
CA GLU A 35 0.64 -10.27 3.42
C GLU A 35 0.69 -10.73 4.87
N GLU A 36 0.60 -9.77 5.77
CA GLU A 36 0.61 -9.96 7.20
C GLU A 36 -0.29 -8.93 7.83
N LEU A 37 -0.86 -9.27 8.98
CA LEU A 37 -1.65 -8.29 9.72
C LEU A 37 -0.71 -7.53 10.64
N LYS A 38 -0.62 -6.21 10.47
CA LYS A 38 0.22 -5.35 11.31
C LYS A 38 -0.57 -4.12 11.70
N TRP A 39 -0.51 -3.81 13.00
CA TRP A 39 -1.26 -2.66 13.52
C TRP A 39 -2.74 -2.74 13.13
N GLY A 40 -3.28 -3.97 13.08
CA GLY A 40 -4.68 -4.19 12.74
C GLY A 40 -5.03 -4.05 11.28
N ASN A 41 -4.05 -3.87 10.38
CA ASN A 41 -4.28 -3.64 8.96
C ASN A 41 -3.49 -4.62 8.10
N PRO A 42 -4.01 -4.94 6.89
CA PRO A 42 -3.27 -5.82 5.98
C PRO A 42 -2.04 -5.10 5.44
N CYS A 43 -0.88 -5.65 5.75
CA CYS A 43 0.41 -5.09 5.34
C CYS A 43 1.06 -6.02 4.32
N TYR A 44 1.68 -5.44 3.30
CA TYR A 44 2.25 -6.18 2.17
C TYR A 44 3.74 -5.97 2.11
N ALA A 45 4.48 -7.07 1.99
CA ALA A 45 5.93 -7.05 2.08
C ALA A 45 6.57 -7.81 0.93
N HIS A 46 7.83 -7.49 0.67
CA HIS A 46 8.66 -8.19 -0.30
C HIS A 46 9.98 -8.54 0.38
N ASP A 47 10.31 -9.83 0.40
CA ASP A 47 11.53 -10.31 1.05
C ASP A 47 11.65 -9.80 2.49
N GLY A 48 10.52 -9.83 3.22
CA GLY A 48 10.50 -9.45 4.62
C GLY A 48 10.48 -7.94 4.87
N ARG A 49 10.45 -7.13 3.83
CA ARG A 49 10.46 -5.67 3.97
C ARG A 49 9.09 -5.11 3.61
N ASN A 50 8.55 -4.30 4.49
CA ASN A 50 7.21 -3.72 4.29
C ASN A 50 7.20 -2.76 3.11
N ILE A 51 6.23 -2.94 2.23
CA ILE A 51 6.08 -2.10 1.03
C ILE A 51 4.90 -1.16 1.17
N CYS A 52 3.74 -1.70 1.52
CA CYS A 52 2.53 -0.89 1.62
C CYS A 52 1.52 -1.54 2.56
N ILE A 53 0.51 -0.77 2.94
CA ILE A 53 -0.50 -1.23 3.87
C ILE A 53 -1.85 -0.65 3.46
N ILE A 54 -2.91 -1.46 3.61
CA ILE A 54 -4.27 -1.02 3.33
C ILE A 54 -4.86 -0.43 4.60
N GLN A 55 -5.38 0.79 4.50
CA GLN A 55 -5.98 1.48 5.64
C GLN A 55 -7.42 1.85 5.33
N ARG A 56 -8.32 1.42 6.20
CA ARG A 56 -9.74 1.74 6.05
C ARG A 56 -10.05 2.99 6.85
N MET A 57 -10.21 4.10 6.15
CA MET A 57 -10.55 5.36 6.80
C MET A 57 -12.06 5.55 6.76
N LYS A 58 -12.54 6.57 7.44
CA LYS A 58 -13.98 6.82 7.47
C LYS A 58 -14.54 7.15 6.10
N ASP A 59 -13.87 8.04 5.40
CA ASP A 59 -14.39 8.59 4.14
C ASP A 59 -13.72 8.05 2.90
N PHE A 60 -12.70 7.21 3.06
CA PHE A 60 -12.00 6.63 1.91
C PHE A 60 -11.21 5.41 2.34
N LEU A 61 -10.84 4.62 1.35
CA LEU A 61 -9.89 3.52 1.53
C LEU A 61 -8.54 4.03 1.04
N ALA A 62 -7.48 3.71 1.76
CA ALA A 62 -6.14 4.18 1.39
C ALA A 62 -5.19 3.02 1.20
N LEU A 63 -4.29 3.18 0.22
CA LEU A 63 -3.11 2.32 0.09
C LEU A 63 -1.91 3.20 0.39
N LEU A 64 -1.28 2.97 1.53
CA LEU A 64 -0.13 3.73 1.97
C LEU A 64 1.15 3.03 1.60
N PHE A 65 2.02 3.71 0.87
CA PHE A 65 3.37 3.22 0.58
C PHE A 65 4.30 3.78 1.65
N PHE A 66 4.99 2.90 2.38
CA PHE A 66 5.82 3.34 3.50
C PHE A 66 6.94 4.29 3.07
N LYS A 67 7.47 4.09 1.87
CA LYS A 67 8.50 4.96 1.32
C LYS A 67 7.99 5.71 0.10
N GLY A 68 6.72 6.08 0.15
CA GLY A 68 6.06 6.73 -0.98
C GLY A 68 6.71 8.03 -1.42
N ALA A 69 7.40 8.71 -0.49
CA ALA A 69 8.10 9.95 -0.82
C ALA A 69 9.18 9.76 -1.89
N LEU A 70 9.65 8.51 -2.07
CA LEU A 70 10.70 8.22 -3.04
C LEU A 70 10.15 7.75 -4.38
N LEU A 71 8.83 7.62 -4.50
CA LEU A 71 8.20 7.25 -5.75
C LEU A 71 8.07 8.49 -6.64
N ARG A 72 8.20 8.30 -7.95
CA ARG A 72 8.19 9.41 -8.89
C ARG A 72 6.81 10.04 -9.06
N ASP A 73 5.76 9.23 -8.84
CA ASP A 73 4.37 9.70 -8.90
C ASP A 73 4.07 10.51 -10.17
N PRO A 74 4.29 9.91 -11.35
CA PRO A 74 4.10 10.65 -12.60
C PRO A 74 2.66 11.13 -12.81
N ASP A 75 1.70 10.47 -12.16
CA ASP A 75 0.29 10.81 -12.34
C ASP A 75 -0.25 11.71 -11.24
N GLY A 76 0.56 12.05 -10.26
CA GLY A 76 0.14 12.96 -9.20
C GLY A 76 -0.96 12.39 -8.32
N VAL A 77 -0.93 11.10 -8.04
CA VAL A 77 -2.00 10.43 -7.28
C VAL A 77 -1.64 10.18 -5.83
N LEU A 78 -0.42 10.47 -5.42
CA LEU A 78 0.00 10.24 -4.05
C LEU A 78 -0.14 11.50 -3.22
N GLU A 79 -0.57 11.33 -1.97
CA GLU A 79 -0.66 12.45 -1.04
C GLU A 79 0.02 12.06 0.26
N ARG A 80 0.58 13.05 0.94
CA ARG A 80 1.19 12.85 2.24
C ARG A 80 0.12 12.41 3.23
N GLN A 81 0.46 11.43 4.08
CA GLN A 81 -0.52 10.92 5.04
C GLN A 81 -0.92 11.97 6.07
N GLY A 82 0.01 12.82 6.49
CA GLY A 82 -0.26 13.87 7.45
C GLY A 82 0.86 14.89 7.40
N PRO A 83 0.70 16.03 8.11
CA PRO A 83 1.68 17.11 8.02
C PRO A 83 3.07 16.71 8.53
N ASN A 84 3.13 15.72 9.41
CA ASN A 84 4.41 15.27 9.97
C ASN A 84 4.93 14.02 9.29
N SER A 85 4.24 13.51 8.28
CA SER A 85 4.69 12.33 7.56
C SER A 85 5.84 12.70 6.64
N ARG A 86 6.94 11.96 6.74
CA ARG A 86 8.12 12.22 5.92
C ARG A 86 8.24 11.26 4.75
N ALA A 87 7.91 10.00 4.99
CA ALA A 87 8.10 8.97 3.98
C ALA A 87 6.80 8.41 3.44
N GLY A 88 5.78 8.31 4.28
CA GLY A 88 4.53 7.64 3.90
C GLY A 88 3.64 8.51 3.04
N PHE A 89 3.33 8.02 1.86
CA PHE A 89 2.38 8.68 0.94
C PHE A 89 1.35 7.66 0.51
N ARG A 90 0.13 8.11 0.26
CA ARG A 90 -0.98 7.20 0.00
C ARG A 90 -1.78 7.56 -1.23
N MET A 91 -2.42 6.53 -1.81
CA MET A 91 -3.48 6.70 -2.81
C MET A 91 -4.81 6.55 -2.10
N ARG A 92 -5.81 7.32 -2.49
CA ARG A 92 -7.14 7.23 -1.92
C ARG A 92 -8.14 6.69 -2.93
N PHE A 93 -9.09 5.91 -2.44
CA PHE A 93 -10.14 5.31 -3.26
C PHE A 93 -11.47 5.48 -2.55
N THR A 94 -12.51 5.81 -3.30
CA THR A 94 -13.85 5.97 -2.74
C THR A 94 -14.86 5.03 -3.37
N SER A 95 -14.45 4.17 -4.30
CA SER A 95 -15.35 3.22 -4.94
C SER A 95 -14.55 2.08 -5.56
N GLY A 96 -15.26 0.99 -5.86
CA GLY A 96 -14.65 -0.12 -6.58
C GLY A 96 -14.22 0.28 -7.98
N GLU A 97 -14.94 1.21 -8.59
CA GLU A 97 -14.56 1.73 -9.91
C GLU A 97 -13.22 2.45 -9.86
N ASP A 98 -12.98 3.19 -8.78
CA ASP A 98 -11.68 3.84 -8.59
C ASP A 98 -10.56 2.82 -8.60
N VAL A 99 -10.72 1.74 -7.82
CA VAL A 99 -9.69 0.72 -7.72
C VAL A 99 -9.47 0.06 -9.08
N ALA A 100 -10.55 -0.28 -9.77
CA ALA A 100 -10.46 -0.93 -11.07
C ALA A 100 -9.78 -0.04 -12.11
N ARG A 101 -10.16 1.24 -12.12
CA ARG A 101 -9.59 2.21 -13.07
C ARG A 101 -8.10 2.40 -12.84
N MET A 102 -7.68 2.31 -11.59
CA MET A 102 -6.30 2.55 -11.23
C MET A 102 -5.46 1.28 -11.09
N ALA A 103 -6.02 0.12 -11.46
CA ALA A 103 -5.35 -1.16 -11.23
C ALA A 103 -3.93 -1.21 -11.80
N GLU A 104 -3.74 -0.79 -13.05
CA GLU A 104 -2.41 -0.82 -13.68
C GLU A 104 -1.47 0.17 -13.04
N ARG A 105 -2.00 1.31 -12.63
CA ARG A 105 -1.22 2.32 -11.93
C ARG A 105 -0.77 1.79 -10.56
N ILE A 106 -1.68 1.14 -9.85
CA ILE A 106 -1.35 0.55 -8.56
C ILE A 106 -0.22 -0.46 -8.72
N LYS A 107 -0.28 -1.29 -9.75
CA LYS A 107 0.77 -2.28 -10.01
C LYS A 107 2.10 -1.62 -10.32
N ALA A 108 2.07 -0.58 -11.15
CA ALA A 108 3.30 0.12 -11.53
C ALA A 108 3.95 0.78 -10.32
N TYR A 109 3.15 1.45 -9.49
CA TYR A 109 3.67 2.12 -8.30
C TYR A 109 4.19 1.09 -7.29
N THR A 110 3.52 -0.05 -7.18
CA THR A 110 3.95 -1.11 -6.27
C THR A 110 5.29 -1.70 -6.72
N ARG A 111 5.48 -1.89 -8.02
CA ARG A 111 6.74 -2.39 -8.54
C ARG A 111 7.87 -1.40 -8.28
N GLU A 112 7.59 -0.12 -8.47
CA GLU A 112 8.60 0.90 -8.17
C GLU A 112 8.93 0.90 -6.67
N ALA A 113 7.92 0.74 -5.83
CA ALA A 113 8.13 0.69 -4.38
C ALA A 113 9.03 -0.47 -3.99
N ILE A 114 8.85 -1.62 -4.65
CA ILE A 114 9.72 -2.77 -4.42
C ILE A 114 11.16 -2.43 -4.83
N GLU A 115 11.33 -1.78 -5.98
CA GLU A 115 12.65 -1.39 -6.46
C GLU A 115 13.34 -0.43 -5.52
N VAL A 116 12.59 0.54 -5.01
CA VAL A 116 13.10 1.52 -4.06
C VAL A 116 13.58 0.81 -2.80
N GLU A 117 12.80 -0.14 -2.32
CA GLU A 117 13.17 -0.88 -1.12
C GLU A 117 14.41 -1.73 -1.35
N GLN A 118 14.50 -2.38 -2.50
CA GLN A 118 15.66 -3.19 -2.85
C GLN A 118 16.93 -2.35 -2.95
N ALA A 119 16.79 -1.11 -3.38
CA ALA A 119 17.92 -0.20 -3.48
C ALA A 119 18.37 0.34 -2.13
N GLY A 120 17.56 0.19 -1.08
CA GLY A 120 17.90 0.63 0.26
C GLY A 120 18.02 2.13 0.41
N LEU A 121 17.22 2.88 -0.35
CA LEU A 121 17.39 4.33 -0.43
C LEU A 121 17.12 5.08 0.87
N LEU A 122 16.37 4.49 1.80
CA LEU A 122 16.09 5.12 3.08
C LEU A 122 16.88 4.54 4.25
N ASP A 123 17.73 3.55 3.98
CA ASP A 123 18.44 2.84 5.04
C ASP A 123 19.70 3.61 5.45
N GLY A 124 19.54 4.47 6.43
CA GLY A 124 20.64 5.21 6.99
C GLY A 124 21.09 6.39 6.17
N LYS A 125 20.53 6.58 5.03
CA LYS A 125 20.93 7.66 4.14
C LYS A 125 19.72 8.27 3.51
N GLY A 126 19.95 9.26 2.71
CA GLY A 126 18.90 9.83 1.93
C GLY A 126 17.85 10.47 2.78
N PHE A 127 16.71 9.87 2.88
CA PHE A 127 15.54 10.54 3.39
C PHE A 127 15.69 11.13 4.79
N HIS A 128 16.22 10.40 5.71
CA HIS A 128 16.25 10.86 7.10
C HIS A 128 17.40 11.80 7.41
N ASP A 129 18.27 12.01 6.48
CA ASP A 129 19.34 12.97 6.63
C ASP A 129 18.88 14.41 6.38
N ARG A 130 17.66 14.59 5.99
CA ARG A 130 17.12 15.92 5.69
C ARG A 130 16.59 16.61 6.91
#